data_045523ee3138061965b430602e3139a0
#
_entry.id   045523ee3138061965b430602e3139a0
#
_cell.length_a   1.000
_cell.length_b   1.000
_cell.length_c   1.000
_cell.angle_alpha   90.00
_cell.angle_beta   90.00
_cell.angle_gamma   90.00
#
_symmetry.space_group_name_H-M   'P 1'
#
loop_
_entity.id
_entity.type
_entity.pdbx_description
1 polymer ?
#
loop_
_entity_poly.entity_id
_entity_poly.type
_entity_poly.pdbx_seq_one_letter_code
_entity_poly.pdbx_strand_id
1 'polypeptide(L)'
;MMRRLIVIASLLVLPLAFLLFAQWPLRDWLQAYSRQANDVAQILFGVYGAVAITAASVSNTNLALAKPAQTATKTIAPWRAWALLACVAPWALFLLWTAVPQMLASIAAREIFSEGLTPGYFMLRIALVLLALLVLVHAVAQVWSGLRARRRSHA
;
A
#
# COMPACT_ATOMS: atom_id res chain seq x y z
N MET A 1 -1.90 1.88 -17.07
CA MET A 1 -0.95 1.65 -15.96
C MET A 1 -1.66 1.05 -14.74
N MET A 2 -2.75 1.61 -14.29
CA MET A 2 -3.54 1.20 -13.12
C MET A 2 -4.01 -0.26 -13.16
N ARG A 3 -4.61 -0.69 -14.29
CA ARG A 3 -5.09 -2.07 -14.46
C ARG A 3 -3.98 -3.11 -14.28
N ARG A 4 -2.76 -2.79 -14.69
CA ARG A 4 -1.59 -3.68 -14.49
C ARG A 4 -1.19 -3.79 -13.02
N LEU A 5 -1.25 -2.68 -12.27
CA LEU A 5 -0.96 -2.70 -10.82
C LEU A 5 -1.99 -3.52 -10.05
N ILE A 6 -3.27 -3.43 -10.40
CA ILE A 6 -4.33 -4.23 -9.79
C ILE A 6 -4.11 -5.73 -10.10
N VAL A 7 -3.77 -6.07 -11.34
CA VAL A 7 -3.48 -7.46 -11.73
C VAL A 7 -2.25 -8.00 -10.98
N ILE A 8 -1.19 -7.21 -10.87
CA ILE A 8 0.01 -7.60 -10.10
C ILE A 8 -0.34 -7.80 -8.63
N ALA A 9 -1.11 -6.90 -8.03
CA ALA A 9 -1.55 -7.05 -6.64
C ALA A 9 -2.41 -8.30 -6.44
N SER A 10 -3.35 -8.58 -7.36
CA SER A 10 -4.17 -9.79 -7.26
C SER A 10 -3.36 -11.08 -7.43
N LEU A 11 -2.33 -11.08 -8.28
CA LEU A 11 -1.40 -12.20 -8.42
C LEU A 11 -0.58 -12.47 -7.16
N LEU A 12 -0.21 -11.42 -6.40
CA LEU A 12 0.53 -11.56 -5.14
C LEU A 12 -0.31 -12.20 -4.01
N VAL A 13 -1.64 -12.11 -4.09
CA VAL A 13 -2.54 -12.75 -3.11
C VAL A 13 -2.44 -14.27 -3.15
N LEU A 14 -2.30 -14.85 -4.35
CA LEU A 14 -2.29 -16.32 -4.51
C LEU A 14 -1.09 -16.96 -3.79
N PRO A 15 0.17 -16.57 -4.02
CA PRO A 15 1.31 -17.13 -3.29
C PRO A 15 1.24 -16.82 -1.80
N LEU A 16 0.73 -15.64 -1.40
CA LEU A 16 0.54 -15.30 0.00
C LEU A 16 -0.47 -16.23 0.67
N ALA A 17 -1.64 -16.42 0.06
CA ALA A 17 -2.68 -17.30 0.58
C ALA A 17 -2.17 -18.75 0.64
N PHE A 18 -1.44 -19.21 -0.39
CA PHE A 18 -0.84 -20.53 -0.41
C PHE A 18 0.17 -20.72 0.71
N LEU A 19 1.08 -19.77 0.92
CA LEU A 19 2.07 -19.85 2.00
C LEU A 19 1.40 -19.89 3.38
N LEU A 20 0.41 -19.03 3.62
CA LEU A 20 -0.31 -18.99 4.90
C LEU A 20 -1.13 -20.27 5.13
N PHE A 21 -1.81 -20.76 4.10
CA PHE A 21 -2.59 -21.99 4.18
C PHE A 21 -1.69 -23.23 4.37
N ALA A 22 -0.57 -23.31 3.66
CA ALA A 22 0.36 -24.43 3.77
C ALA A 22 1.05 -24.51 5.14
N GLN A 23 1.25 -23.38 5.81
CA GLN A 23 1.86 -23.35 7.16
C GLN A 23 1.00 -24.06 8.21
N TRP A 24 -0.34 -24.00 8.08
CA TRP A 24 -1.24 -24.62 9.05
C TRP A 24 -1.11 -26.16 9.10
N PRO A 25 -1.29 -26.93 8.00
CA PRO A 25 -1.12 -28.37 8.04
C PRO A 25 0.33 -28.80 8.28
N LEU A 26 1.33 -28.03 7.84
CA LEU A 26 2.74 -28.33 8.09
C LEU A 26 3.07 -28.21 9.59
N ARG A 27 2.51 -27.24 10.27
CA ARG A 27 2.71 -27.08 11.72
C ARG A 27 1.99 -28.15 12.53
N ASP A 28 0.72 -28.42 12.20
CA ASP A 28 -0.14 -29.25 13.05
C ASP A 28 0.06 -30.76 12.78
N TRP A 29 0.39 -31.15 11.55
CA TRP A 29 0.55 -32.57 11.18
C TRP A 29 1.99 -33.02 11.14
N LEU A 30 2.89 -32.17 10.63
CA LEU A 30 4.30 -32.53 10.44
C LEU A 30 5.22 -31.90 11.49
N GLN A 31 4.68 -31.04 12.36
CA GLN A 31 5.44 -30.24 13.33
C GLN A 31 6.64 -29.49 12.70
N ALA A 32 6.58 -29.29 11.38
CA ALA A 32 7.60 -28.63 10.58
C ALA A 32 7.23 -27.17 10.39
N TYR A 33 7.57 -26.31 11.34
CA TYR A 33 7.42 -24.88 11.21
C TYR A 33 8.59 -24.30 10.40
N SER A 34 8.30 -23.69 9.26
CA SER A 34 9.30 -22.98 8.47
C SER A 34 9.29 -21.49 8.80
N ARG A 35 10.28 -21.04 9.56
CA ARG A 35 10.49 -19.61 9.86
C ARG A 35 10.71 -18.80 8.57
N GLN A 36 11.45 -19.33 7.62
CA GLN A 36 11.70 -18.69 6.33
C GLN A 36 10.41 -18.45 5.53
N ALA A 37 9.47 -19.41 5.52
CA ALA A 37 8.19 -19.22 4.86
C ALA A 37 7.36 -18.11 5.49
N ASN A 38 7.43 -17.95 6.83
CA ASN A 38 6.79 -16.86 7.54
C ASN A 38 7.41 -15.50 7.17
N ASP A 39 8.73 -15.40 7.09
CA ASP A 39 9.45 -14.17 6.70
C ASP A 39 9.07 -13.73 5.28
N VAL A 40 9.03 -14.69 4.34
CA VAL A 40 8.59 -14.43 2.96
C VAL A 40 7.12 -14.00 2.91
N ALA A 41 6.25 -14.64 3.70
CA ALA A 41 4.84 -14.25 3.77
C ALA A 41 4.66 -12.82 4.29
N GLN A 42 5.45 -12.40 5.29
CA GLN A 42 5.43 -11.03 5.79
C GLN A 42 5.84 -10.00 4.72
N ILE A 43 6.89 -10.29 3.95
CA ILE A 43 7.31 -9.42 2.84
C ILE A 43 6.20 -9.31 1.78
N LEU A 44 5.66 -10.44 1.35
CA LEU A 44 4.58 -10.47 0.36
C LEU A 44 3.35 -9.72 0.85
N PHE A 45 2.98 -9.88 2.12
CA PHE A 45 1.86 -9.16 2.71
C PHE A 45 2.10 -7.66 2.77
N GLY A 46 3.30 -7.21 3.15
CA GLY A 46 3.67 -5.79 3.20
C GLY A 46 3.57 -5.14 1.81
N VAL A 47 4.14 -5.78 0.80
CA VAL A 47 4.09 -5.28 -0.59
C VAL A 47 2.67 -5.32 -1.14
N TYR A 48 1.96 -6.42 -0.93
CA TYR A 48 0.55 -6.55 -1.33
C TYR A 48 -0.31 -5.46 -0.69
N GLY A 49 -0.19 -5.25 0.63
CA GLY A 49 -0.93 -4.23 1.35
C GLY A 49 -0.70 -2.82 0.80
N ALA A 50 0.57 -2.47 0.53
CA ALA A 50 0.92 -1.18 -0.06
C ALA A 50 0.24 -0.94 -1.42
N VAL A 51 0.27 -1.95 -2.29
CA VAL A 51 -0.33 -1.83 -3.63
C VAL A 51 -1.86 -1.90 -3.57
N ALA A 52 -2.43 -2.80 -2.74
CA ALA A 52 -3.87 -2.99 -2.62
C ALA A 52 -4.59 -1.76 -2.06
N ILE A 53 -4.05 -1.14 -0.99
CA ILE A 53 -4.60 0.09 -0.40
C ILE A 53 -4.58 1.22 -1.44
N THR A 54 -3.49 1.34 -2.19
CA THR A 54 -3.39 2.35 -3.24
C THR A 54 -4.37 2.08 -4.38
N ALA A 55 -4.50 0.81 -4.81
CA ALA A 55 -5.44 0.41 -5.85
C ALA A 55 -6.89 0.67 -5.44
N ALA A 56 -7.27 0.36 -4.19
CA ALA A 56 -8.59 0.65 -3.64
C ALA A 56 -8.88 2.15 -3.62
N SER A 57 -7.90 2.97 -3.22
CA SER A 57 -8.04 4.43 -3.21
C SER A 57 -8.25 5.01 -4.60
N VAL A 58 -7.51 4.51 -5.58
CA VAL A 58 -7.63 4.96 -6.97
C VAL A 58 -8.94 4.49 -7.63
N SER A 59 -9.40 3.29 -7.29
CA SER A 59 -10.66 2.73 -7.80
C SER A 59 -11.89 3.33 -7.12
N ASN A 60 -11.72 4.20 -6.11
CA ASN A 60 -12.79 4.74 -5.27
C ASN A 60 -13.66 3.63 -4.62
N THR A 61 -13.06 2.49 -4.31
CA THR A 61 -13.71 1.35 -3.64
C THR A 61 -13.55 1.41 -2.13
N ASN A 62 -12.90 2.45 -1.60
CA ASN A 62 -12.83 2.68 -0.17
C ASN A 62 -14.23 2.93 0.40
N LEU A 63 -14.50 2.36 1.58
CA LEU A 63 -15.73 2.62 2.32
C LEU A 63 -15.88 4.13 2.55
N ALA A 64 -16.85 4.74 1.89
CA ALA A 64 -17.23 6.12 2.11
C ALA A 64 -18.62 6.15 2.74
N LEU A 65 -18.85 7.05 3.69
CA LEU A 65 -20.19 7.28 4.23
C LEU A 65 -21.14 7.59 3.07
N ALA A 66 -22.19 6.78 2.96
CA ALA A 66 -23.05 6.64 1.81
C ALA A 66 -23.47 7.98 1.17
N LYS A 67 -23.22 8.09 -0.13
CA LYS A 67 -24.06 8.93 -1.00
C LYS A 67 -25.09 8.06 -1.64
N PRO A 68 -26.37 8.50 -1.70
CA PRO A 68 -27.38 7.83 -2.51
C PRO A 68 -26.89 7.75 -3.97
N ALA A 69 -27.08 6.59 -4.59
CA ALA A 69 -26.47 6.17 -5.85
C ALA A 69 -26.83 7.03 -7.09
N GLN A 70 -27.62 8.06 -6.95
CA GLN A 70 -28.22 8.78 -8.10
C GLN A 70 -27.48 10.03 -8.58
N THR A 71 -26.41 10.46 -7.94
CA THR A 71 -25.67 11.66 -8.36
C THR A 71 -24.16 11.45 -8.41
N ALA A 72 -23.74 10.30 -8.91
CA ALA A 72 -22.32 10.02 -9.14
C ALA A 72 -21.83 10.69 -10.43
N THR A 73 -21.80 12.01 -10.48
CA THR A 73 -20.86 12.71 -11.34
C THR A 73 -19.45 12.32 -10.86
N LYS A 74 -18.67 11.74 -11.76
CA LYS A 74 -17.29 11.23 -11.55
C LYS A 74 -16.27 12.26 -11.00
N THR A 75 -16.69 13.49 -10.77
CA THR A 75 -15.84 14.58 -10.33
C THR A 75 -15.95 14.75 -8.82
N ILE A 76 -14.88 14.40 -8.13
CA ILE A 76 -14.74 14.69 -6.69
C ILE A 76 -14.82 16.20 -6.50
N ALA A 77 -15.72 16.67 -5.64
CA ALA A 77 -15.82 18.10 -5.33
C ALA A 77 -14.43 18.62 -4.89
N PRO A 78 -13.97 19.77 -5.41
CA PRO A 78 -12.59 20.22 -5.21
C PRO A 78 -12.20 20.36 -3.74
N TRP A 79 -13.12 20.75 -2.86
CA TRP A 79 -12.85 20.85 -1.43
C TRP A 79 -12.52 19.48 -0.79
N ARG A 80 -13.10 18.38 -1.30
CA ARG A 80 -12.81 17.02 -0.81
C ARG A 80 -11.39 16.59 -1.15
N ALA A 81 -10.88 16.95 -2.33
CA ALA A 81 -9.50 16.66 -2.71
C ALA A 81 -8.52 17.41 -1.79
N TRP A 82 -8.82 18.67 -1.46
CA TRP A 82 -8.02 19.45 -0.53
C TRP A 82 -8.10 18.91 0.90
N ALA A 83 -9.29 18.52 1.36
CA ALA A 83 -9.47 17.91 2.68
C ALA A 83 -8.69 16.58 2.78
N LEU A 84 -8.75 15.74 1.75
CA LEU A 84 -7.97 14.52 1.69
C LEU A 84 -6.46 14.81 1.76
N LEU A 85 -5.98 15.77 0.97
CA LEU A 85 -4.58 16.15 0.99
C LEU A 85 -4.17 16.67 2.37
N ALA A 86 -4.97 17.55 2.98
CA ALA A 86 -4.70 18.12 4.30
C ALA A 86 -4.64 17.06 5.42
N CYS A 87 -5.43 16.00 5.33
CA CYS A 87 -5.41 14.91 6.30
C CYS A 87 -4.26 13.91 6.03
N VAL A 88 -4.01 13.59 4.76
CA VAL A 88 -3.07 12.54 4.39
C VAL A 88 -1.63 13.04 4.32
N ALA A 89 -1.41 14.28 3.83
CA ALA A 89 -0.06 14.79 3.60
C ALA A 89 0.78 14.89 4.88
N PRO A 90 0.27 15.43 6.01
CA PRO A 90 1.08 15.51 7.23
C PRO A 90 1.52 14.13 7.72
N TRP A 91 0.61 13.17 7.69
CA TRP A 91 0.89 11.79 8.09
C TRP A 91 1.90 11.12 7.15
N ALA A 92 1.69 11.22 5.84
CA ALA A 92 2.59 10.61 4.85
C ALA A 92 3.98 11.24 4.87
N LEU A 93 4.07 12.57 5.03
CA LEU A 93 5.35 13.27 5.14
C LEU A 93 6.08 12.90 6.44
N PHE A 94 5.38 12.78 7.56
CA PHE A 94 5.96 12.30 8.81
C PHE A 94 6.51 10.88 8.66
N LEU A 95 5.73 9.98 8.05
CA LEU A 95 6.19 8.61 7.79
C LEU A 95 7.41 8.58 6.87
N LEU A 96 7.42 9.37 5.80
CA LEU A 96 8.58 9.44 4.90
C LEU A 96 9.81 9.98 5.62
N TRP A 97 9.65 11.05 6.43
CA TRP A 97 10.73 11.64 7.19
C TRP A 97 11.38 10.63 8.16
N THR A 98 10.57 9.83 8.83
CA THR A 98 11.07 8.84 9.81
C THR A 98 11.49 7.52 9.18
N ALA A 99 10.75 7.02 8.19
CA ALA A 99 10.98 5.70 7.61
C ALA A 99 12.12 5.67 6.58
N VAL A 100 12.36 6.76 5.83
CA VAL A 100 13.43 6.78 4.81
C VAL A 100 14.83 6.60 5.42
N PRO A 101 15.25 7.35 6.46
CA PRO A 101 16.57 7.13 7.05
C PRO A 101 16.69 5.73 7.68
N GLN A 102 15.62 5.22 8.31
CA GLN A 102 15.59 3.87 8.85
C GLN A 102 15.69 2.80 7.75
N MET A 103 15.02 3.00 6.62
CA MET A 103 15.10 2.12 5.45
C MET A 103 16.55 2.08 4.91
N LEU A 104 17.19 3.23 4.75
CA LEU A 104 18.58 3.30 4.27
C LEU A 104 19.55 2.62 5.22
N ALA A 105 19.41 2.85 6.52
CA ALA A 105 20.22 2.18 7.54
C ALA A 105 20.01 0.66 7.54
N SER A 106 18.76 0.21 7.40
CA SER A 106 18.39 -1.20 7.34
C SER A 106 18.96 -1.91 6.09
N ILE A 107 18.96 -1.23 4.95
CA ILE A 107 19.57 -1.73 3.71
C ILE A 107 21.10 -1.85 3.89
N ALA A 108 21.73 -0.83 4.45
CA ALA A 108 23.18 -0.82 4.66
C ALA A 108 23.61 -1.91 5.65
N ALA A 109 22.85 -2.13 6.71
CA ALA A 109 23.08 -3.17 7.70
C ALA A 109 22.69 -4.58 7.24
N ARG A 110 22.04 -4.74 6.10
CA ARG A 110 21.43 -6.00 5.62
C ARG A 110 20.61 -6.66 6.72
N GLU A 111 19.71 -5.89 7.31
CA GLU A 111 18.94 -6.31 8.49
C GLU A 111 18.26 -7.66 8.26
N ILE A 112 18.43 -8.55 9.22
CA ILE A 112 17.89 -9.92 9.20
C ILE A 112 16.60 -9.98 10.02
N PHE A 113 15.74 -10.96 9.72
CA PHE A 113 14.58 -11.25 10.55
C PHE A 113 15.02 -11.86 11.88
N SER A 114 14.44 -11.39 12.98
CA SER A 114 14.79 -11.81 14.33
C SER A 114 14.59 -13.31 14.59
N GLU A 115 13.60 -13.91 13.93
CA GLU A 115 13.25 -15.32 14.14
C GLU A 115 13.86 -16.26 13.09
N GLY A 116 13.98 -15.83 11.84
CA GLY A 116 14.42 -16.65 10.73
C GLY A 116 15.89 -16.58 10.42
N LEU A 117 16.62 -15.59 10.94
CA LEU A 117 18.01 -15.27 10.58
C LEU A 117 18.20 -15.08 9.06
N THR A 118 17.12 -14.90 8.31
CA THR A 118 17.16 -14.62 6.88
C THR A 118 17.29 -13.11 6.63
N PRO A 119 18.19 -12.69 5.73
CA PRO A 119 18.25 -11.28 5.33
C PRO A 119 17.00 -10.90 4.54
N GLY A 120 16.42 -9.73 4.82
CA GLY A 120 15.25 -9.28 4.08
C GLY A 120 14.28 -8.39 4.86
N TYR A 121 14.50 -8.17 6.14
CA TYR A 121 13.65 -7.29 6.95
C TYR A 121 13.54 -5.86 6.38
N PHE A 122 14.60 -5.38 5.72
CA PHE A 122 14.62 -4.10 5.01
C PHE A 122 13.52 -3.99 3.93
N MET A 123 13.05 -5.11 3.37
CA MET A 123 11.96 -5.10 2.38
C MET A 123 10.63 -4.62 2.97
N LEU A 124 10.37 -4.91 4.25
CA LEU A 124 9.18 -4.38 4.95
C LEU A 124 9.25 -2.87 5.09
N ARG A 125 10.43 -2.34 5.38
CA ARG A 125 10.65 -0.88 5.45
C ARG A 125 10.51 -0.23 4.07
N ILE A 126 10.98 -0.88 3.01
CA ILE A 126 10.74 -0.43 1.62
C ILE A 126 9.25 -0.42 1.30
N ALA A 127 8.50 -1.47 1.68
CA ALA A 127 7.06 -1.54 1.47
C ALA A 127 6.32 -0.41 2.21
N LEU A 128 6.73 -0.06 3.42
CA LEU A 128 6.17 1.06 4.19
C LEU A 128 6.43 2.42 3.50
N VAL A 129 7.66 2.66 3.06
CA VAL A 129 8.01 3.89 2.32
C VAL A 129 7.25 3.95 1.00
N LEU A 130 7.13 2.83 0.29
CA LEU A 130 6.36 2.73 -0.94
C LEU A 130 4.88 3.07 -0.70
N LEU A 131 4.27 2.54 0.37
CA LEU A 131 2.89 2.86 0.75
C LEU A 131 2.71 4.36 0.97
N ALA A 132 3.54 4.96 1.82
CA ALA A 132 3.45 6.39 2.14
C ALA A 132 3.61 7.27 0.88
N LEU A 133 4.53 6.90 0.00
CA LEU A 133 4.77 7.62 -1.25
C LEU A 133 3.60 7.47 -2.23
N LEU A 134 3.07 6.27 -2.41
CA LEU A 134 1.93 6.01 -3.30
C LEU A 134 0.68 6.76 -2.84
N VAL A 135 0.40 6.76 -1.53
CA VAL A 135 -0.76 7.46 -0.96
C VAL A 135 -0.60 8.97 -1.12
N LEU A 136 0.59 9.52 -0.89
CA LEU A 136 0.87 10.95 -1.07
C LEU A 136 0.73 11.35 -2.55
N VAL A 137 1.33 10.61 -3.47
CA VAL A 137 1.23 10.85 -4.91
C VAL A 137 -0.23 10.81 -5.38
N HIS A 138 -1.02 9.86 -4.85
CA HIS A 138 -2.45 9.78 -5.17
C HIS A 138 -3.21 11.02 -4.69
N ALA A 139 -2.99 11.46 -3.45
CA ALA A 139 -3.64 12.66 -2.89
C ALA A 139 -3.30 13.93 -3.69
N VAL A 140 -2.02 14.11 -4.05
CA VAL A 140 -1.57 15.23 -4.89
C VAL A 140 -2.18 15.16 -6.29
N ALA A 141 -2.22 13.98 -6.91
CA ALA A 141 -2.81 13.79 -8.23
C ALA A 141 -4.31 14.13 -8.27
N GLN A 142 -5.06 13.85 -7.20
CA GLN A 142 -6.46 14.23 -7.10
C GLN A 142 -6.65 15.75 -7.07
N VAL A 143 -5.85 16.48 -6.30
CA VAL A 143 -5.90 17.95 -6.27
C VAL A 143 -5.54 18.52 -7.63
N TRP A 144 -4.46 18.01 -8.25
CA TRP A 144 -4.04 18.46 -9.57
C TRP A 144 -5.10 18.25 -10.65
N SER A 145 -5.77 17.10 -10.67
CA SER A 145 -6.86 16.82 -11.60
C SER A 145 -8.04 17.76 -11.41
N GLY A 146 -8.39 18.08 -10.16
CA GLY A 146 -9.43 19.04 -9.82
C GLY A 146 -9.12 20.47 -10.32
N LEU A 147 -7.86 20.91 -10.15
CA LEU A 147 -7.41 22.22 -10.65
C LEU A 147 -7.44 22.31 -12.18
N ARG A 148 -6.99 21.25 -12.87
CA ARG A 148 -7.05 21.20 -14.33
C ARG A 148 -8.48 21.23 -14.87
N ALA A 149 -9.42 20.54 -14.23
CA ALA A 149 -10.83 20.55 -14.62
C ALA A 149 -11.44 21.97 -14.52
N ARG A 150 -11.12 22.70 -13.45
CA ARG A 150 -11.54 24.11 -13.28
C ARG A 150 -11.02 25.03 -14.39
N ARG A 151 -9.76 24.91 -14.77
CA ARG A 151 -9.17 25.75 -15.81
C ARG A 151 -9.85 25.52 -17.19
N ARG A 152 -10.32 24.29 -17.46
CA ARG A 152 -11.03 23.98 -18.71
C ARG A 152 -12.49 24.47 -18.76
N SER A 153 -13.11 24.72 -17.61
CA SER A 153 -14.48 25.27 -17.55
C SER A 153 -14.51 26.81 -17.65
N HIS A 154 -13.39 27.48 -17.57
CA HIS A 154 -13.26 28.94 -17.69
C HIS A 154 -12.60 29.40 -19.00
N ALA A 155 -12.19 28.45 -19.85
CA ALA A 155 -11.66 28.70 -21.20
C ALA A 155 -12.67 28.28 -22.27
#